data_b672b31a9f4833199cee3975b8d7a2cd
#
_entry.id   b672b31a9f4833199cee3975b8d7a2cd
#
_cell.length_a   1.000
_cell.length_b   1.000
_cell.length_c   1.000
_cell.angle_alpha   90.00
_cell.angle_beta   90.00
_cell.angle_gamma   90.00
#
_symmetry.space_group_name_H-M   'P 1'
#
loop_
_entity.id
_entity.type
_entity.pdbx_description
1 polymer ?
#
loop_
_entity_poly.entity_id
_entity_poly.type
_entity_poly.pdbx_seq_one_letter_code
_entity_poly.pdbx_strand_id
1 'polypeptide(L)'
;MYRYEVVFSLLRTYNMLCVHMLCPYCSSQQTKVVDKRGSEENRVVRRRRECIGCGKRFTTYERIRGPLIVIKRDGRKEAYDREKIRGGIEKAIKGRPISAKKLERLVDDIETEIKRMNCMEIKSRVIGDVVIEKLKKVDKVAYVRFMSFYKRFNDIKTFKKELGRR
;
A
#
# COMPACT_ATOMS: atom_id res chain seq x y z
N MET A 1 -11.37 -48.49 22.19
CA MET A 1 -11.05 -47.23 22.89
C MET A 1 -9.59 -46.88 22.65
N TYR A 2 -9.15 -46.79 21.38
CA TYR A 2 -7.77 -46.49 20.96
C TYR A 2 -7.81 -45.91 19.56
N ARG A 3 -8.28 -44.65 19.39
CA ARG A 3 -8.25 -43.99 18.06
C ARG A 3 -8.10 -42.47 18.10
N TYR A 4 -7.89 -41.85 19.29
CA TYR A 4 -7.77 -40.40 19.40
C TYR A 4 -6.36 -39.90 19.72
N GLU A 5 -5.42 -40.75 20.11
CA GLU A 5 -4.06 -40.31 20.47
C GLU A 5 -3.12 -40.12 19.28
N VAL A 6 -3.37 -40.74 18.15
CA VAL A 6 -2.48 -40.64 16.97
C VAL A 6 -2.68 -39.32 16.21
N VAL A 7 -3.86 -38.71 16.29
CA VAL A 7 -4.14 -37.45 15.58
C VAL A 7 -3.49 -36.26 16.28
N PHE A 8 -3.31 -36.32 17.62
CA PHE A 8 -2.66 -35.25 18.39
C PHE A 8 -1.14 -35.18 18.23
N SER A 9 -0.50 -36.30 17.88
CA SER A 9 0.96 -36.38 17.62
C SER A 9 1.35 -35.81 16.27
N LEU A 10 0.48 -35.91 15.26
CA LEU A 10 0.74 -35.39 13.91
C LEU A 10 0.54 -33.87 13.77
N LEU A 11 -0.20 -33.24 14.70
CA LEU A 11 -0.38 -31.79 14.72
C LEU A 11 0.82 -31.04 15.32
N ARG A 12 1.79 -31.74 15.92
CA ARG A 12 3.01 -31.13 16.47
C ARG A 12 4.12 -30.87 15.44
N THR A 13 4.03 -31.44 14.24
CA THR A 13 5.05 -31.27 13.18
C THR A 13 4.69 -30.19 12.15
N TYR A 14 3.45 -29.73 12.11
CA TYR A 14 3.16 -28.47 11.42
C TYR A 14 3.53 -27.32 12.35
N ASN A 15 4.79 -26.94 12.28
CA ASN A 15 5.30 -25.69 12.84
C ASN A 15 4.70 -24.54 12.05
N MET A 16 3.37 -24.34 12.23
CA MET A 16 2.72 -23.11 11.83
C MET A 16 3.45 -22.03 12.65
N LEU A 17 4.34 -21.32 11.99
CA LEU A 17 5.02 -20.13 12.51
C LEU A 17 3.95 -19.20 13.07
N CYS A 18 3.56 -19.43 14.32
CA CYS A 18 2.70 -18.55 15.06
C CYS A 18 3.48 -17.25 15.24
N VAL A 19 3.29 -16.32 14.31
CA VAL A 19 3.88 -14.98 14.40
C VAL A 19 3.25 -14.30 15.61
N HIS A 20 3.92 -14.39 16.75
CA HIS A 20 3.50 -13.72 17.98
C HIS A 20 3.86 -12.23 17.87
N MET A 21 2.92 -11.37 18.22
CA MET A 21 3.17 -9.95 18.32
C MET A 21 4.14 -9.69 19.49
N LEU A 22 5.32 -9.17 19.18
CA LEU A 22 6.33 -8.84 20.17
C LEU A 22 5.93 -7.60 20.97
N CYS A 23 6.26 -7.60 22.26
CA CYS A 23 6.13 -6.40 23.09
C CYS A 23 7.11 -5.32 22.59
N PRO A 24 6.66 -4.09 22.30
CA PRO A 24 7.53 -3.02 21.81
C PRO A 24 8.52 -2.50 22.87
N TYR A 25 8.38 -2.90 24.13
CA TYR A 25 9.22 -2.42 25.24
C TYR A 25 10.30 -3.42 25.67
N CYS A 26 10.02 -4.74 25.58
CA CYS A 26 10.95 -5.77 26.03
C CYS A 26 11.08 -6.96 25.07
N SER A 27 10.47 -6.89 23.88
CA SER A 27 10.50 -7.91 22.83
C SER A 27 9.96 -9.30 23.27
N SER A 28 9.28 -9.40 24.42
CA SER A 28 8.64 -10.65 24.86
C SER A 28 7.51 -11.02 23.91
N GLN A 29 7.39 -12.31 23.58
CA GLN A 29 6.30 -12.87 22.78
C GLN A 29 5.02 -13.08 23.61
N GLN A 30 5.11 -13.05 24.93
CA GLN A 30 4.01 -13.32 25.82
C GLN A 30 3.19 -12.06 26.07
N THR A 31 2.11 -11.92 25.33
CA THR A 31 1.18 -10.80 25.48
C THR A 31 -0.26 -11.31 25.55
N LYS A 32 -1.10 -10.68 26.39
CA LYS A 32 -2.54 -10.96 26.48
C LYS A 32 -3.36 -9.76 26.02
N VAL A 33 -4.53 -10.00 25.43
CA VAL A 33 -5.48 -8.94 25.07
C VAL A 33 -6.35 -8.62 26.29
N VAL A 34 -6.34 -7.38 26.75
CA VAL A 34 -7.10 -6.90 27.91
C VAL A 34 -8.37 -6.15 27.53
N ASP A 35 -8.42 -5.58 26.31
CA ASP A 35 -9.60 -4.92 25.77
C ASP A 35 -9.59 -5.00 24.23
N LYS A 36 -10.78 -5.10 23.63
CA LYS A 36 -10.94 -5.03 22.18
C LYS A 36 -12.16 -4.19 21.83
N ARG A 37 -12.04 -3.33 20.81
CA ARG A 37 -13.14 -2.52 20.28
C ARG A 37 -13.07 -2.47 18.77
N GLY A 38 -14.23 -2.60 18.11
CA GLY A 38 -14.37 -2.27 16.69
C GLY A 38 -14.38 -0.76 16.51
N SER A 39 -13.80 -0.28 15.43
CA SER A 39 -13.88 1.10 15.00
C SER A 39 -14.07 1.17 13.48
N GLU A 40 -14.51 2.31 12.99
CA GLU A 40 -14.71 2.56 11.57
C GLU A 40 -15.56 1.45 10.90
N GLU A 41 -16.84 1.35 11.26
CA GLU A 41 -17.80 0.38 10.71
C GLU A 41 -17.32 -1.09 10.81
N ASN A 42 -16.61 -1.46 11.89
CA ASN A 42 -16.03 -2.78 12.12
C ASN A 42 -14.92 -3.22 11.15
N ARG A 43 -14.36 -2.29 10.37
CA ARG A 43 -13.23 -2.58 9.46
C ARG A 43 -11.88 -2.61 10.15
N VAL A 44 -11.82 -2.05 11.38
CA VAL A 44 -10.61 -2.00 12.21
C VAL A 44 -10.93 -2.53 13.58
N VAL A 45 -10.16 -3.48 14.07
CA VAL A 45 -10.23 -3.96 15.46
C VAL A 45 -9.06 -3.39 16.23
N ARG A 46 -9.37 -2.52 17.20
CA ARG A 46 -8.40 -2.02 18.16
C ARG A 46 -8.29 -3.02 19.31
N ARG A 47 -7.08 -3.50 19.60
CA ARG A 47 -6.80 -4.35 20.75
C ARG A 47 -5.83 -3.68 21.70
N ARG A 48 -6.19 -3.57 22.96
CA ARG A 48 -5.29 -3.19 24.05
C ARG A 48 -4.65 -4.46 24.60
N ARG A 49 -3.32 -4.52 24.54
CA ARG A 49 -2.53 -5.66 24.97
C ARG A 49 -1.72 -5.30 26.21
N GLU A 50 -1.46 -6.30 27.04
CA GLU A 50 -0.58 -6.23 28.19
C GLU A 50 0.51 -7.27 28.05
N CYS A 51 1.76 -6.87 28.21
CA CYS A 51 2.90 -7.79 28.20
C CYS A 51 2.98 -8.53 29.53
N ILE A 52 3.06 -9.85 29.49
CA ILE A 52 3.19 -10.67 30.70
C ILE A 52 4.58 -10.49 31.30
N GLY A 53 5.62 -10.28 30.45
CA GLY A 53 7.00 -10.15 30.91
C GLY A 53 7.31 -8.82 31.61
N CYS A 54 6.85 -7.67 31.07
CA CYS A 54 7.18 -6.35 31.64
C CYS A 54 5.98 -5.57 32.17
N GLY A 55 4.76 -6.11 32.14
CA GLY A 55 3.52 -5.47 32.62
C GLY A 55 3.05 -4.26 31.82
N LYS A 56 3.83 -3.76 30.86
CA LYS A 56 3.47 -2.58 30.07
C LYS A 56 2.35 -2.87 29.09
N ARG A 57 1.50 -1.87 28.88
CA ARG A 57 0.37 -1.94 27.97
C ARG A 57 0.65 -1.21 26.68
N PHE A 58 0.21 -1.79 25.53
CA PHE A 58 0.29 -1.18 24.22
C PHE A 58 -0.96 -1.49 23.40
N THR A 59 -1.17 -0.76 22.34
CA THR A 59 -2.33 -0.90 21.46
C THR A 59 -1.90 -1.41 20.09
N THR A 60 -2.67 -2.36 19.56
CA THR A 60 -2.52 -2.86 18.19
C THR A 60 -3.82 -2.66 17.43
N TYR A 61 -3.68 -2.50 16.12
CA TYR A 61 -4.82 -2.37 15.20
C TYR A 61 -4.75 -3.50 14.17
N GLU A 62 -5.80 -4.29 14.12
CA GLU A 62 -6.00 -5.27 13.05
C GLU A 62 -6.90 -4.66 11.99
N ARG A 63 -6.44 -4.69 10.75
CA ARG A 63 -7.18 -4.18 9.61
C ARG A 63 -7.30 -5.25 8.55
N ILE A 64 -8.47 -5.36 7.92
CA ILE A 64 -8.64 -6.22 6.76
C ILE A 64 -7.82 -5.61 5.62
N ARG A 65 -6.87 -6.36 5.08
CA ARG A 65 -6.19 -6.02 3.83
C ARG A 65 -6.81 -6.81 2.69
N GLY A 66 -7.74 -6.17 1.99
CA GLY A 66 -8.22 -6.65 0.70
C GLY A 66 -7.34 -6.15 -0.45
N PRO A 67 -7.57 -6.62 -1.69
CA PRO A 67 -6.94 -6.04 -2.87
C PRO A 67 -7.33 -4.56 -2.97
N LEU A 68 -6.35 -3.72 -3.33
CA LEU A 68 -6.60 -2.30 -3.57
C LEU A 68 -7.46 -2.17 -4.84
N ILE A 69 -8.57 -1.47 -4.74
CA ILE A 69 -9.49 -1.21 -5.84
C ILE A 69 -9.26 0.21 -6.37
N VAL A 70 -9.13 0.33 -7.68
CA VAL A 70 -8.98 1.60 -8.38
C VAL A 70 -10.32 2.02 -8.98
N ILE A 71 -10.79 3.20 -8.58
CA ILE A 71 -12.01 3.82 -9.14
C ILE A 71 -11.59 4.69 -10.33
N LYS A 72 -12.04 4.33 -11.53
CA LYS A 72 -11.81 5.07 -12.76
C LYS A 72 -12.62 6.36 -12.80
N ARG A 73 -12.34 7.24 -13.78
CA ARG A 73 -13.08 8.51 -13.98
C ARG A 73 -14.57 8.30 -14.30
N ASP A 74 -14.89 7.20 -14.95
CA ASP A 74 -16.24 6.78 -15.31
C ASP A 74 -16.97 6.01 -14.19
N GLY A 75 -16.34 5.91 -13.00
CA GLY A 75 -16.91 5.20 -11.85
C GLY A 75 -16.64 3.69 -11.82
N ARG A 76 -16.12 3.09 -12.90
CA ARG A 76 -15.79 1.66 -12.91
C ARG A 76 -14.72 1.34 -11.87
N LYS A 77 -14.86 0.18 -11.22
CA LYS A 77 -13.91 -0.34 -10.25
C LYS A 77 -13.09 -1.46 -10.87
N GLU A 78 -11.78 -1.43 -10.69
CA GLU A 78 -10.88 -2.49 -11.11
C GLU A 78 -9.83 -2.74 -10.03
N ALA A 79 -9.25 -3.96 -10.01
CA ALA A 79 -8.13 -4.25 -9.13
C ALA A 79 -6.92 -3.37 -9.52
N TYR A 80 -6.16 -2.94 -8.49
CA TYR A 80 -4.90 -2.25 -8.71
C TYR A 80 -3.94 -3.15 -9.51
N ASP A 81 -3.35 -2.58 -10.53
CA ASP A 81 -2.42 -3.25 -11.42
C ASP A 81 -1.14 -2.40 -11.55
N ARG A 82 -0.04 -2.93 -11.02
CA ARG A 82 1.28 -2.31 -11.05
C ARG A 82 1.76 -2.08 -12.49
N GLU A 83 1.49 -3.05 -13.38
CA GLU A 83 1.96 -3.00 -14.77
C GLU A 83 1.31 -1.86 -15.56
N LYS A 84 0.08 -1.47 -15.22
CA LYS A 84 -0.56 -0.30 -15.82
C LYS A 84 0.17 0.99 -15.48
N ILE A 85 0.66 1.12 -14.23
CA ILE A 85 1.45 2.29 -13.81
C ILE A 85 2.81 2.26 -14.50
N ARG A 86 3.49 1.12 -14.45
CA ARG A 86 4.79 0.90 -15.08
C ARG A 86 4.74 1.25 -16.57
N GLY A 87 3.81 0.69 -17.33
CA GLY A 87 3.65 0.95 -18.76
C GLY A 87 3.31 2.41 -19.08
N GLY A 88 2.54 3.09 -18.21
CA GLY A 88 2.27 4.52 -18.35
C GLY A 88 3.54 5.37 -18.19
N ILE A 89 4.38 5.07 -17.21
CA ILE A 89 5.65 5.75 -16.97
C ILE A 89 6.64 5.42 -18.09
N GLU A 90 6.74 4.17 -18.53
CA GLU A 90 7.62 3.71 -19.59
C GLU A 90 7.39 4.48 -20.90
N LYS A 91 6.13 4.70 -21.28
CA LYS A 91 5.77 5.54 -22.43
C LYS A 91 6.25 6.98 -22.27
N ALA A 92 6.15 7.54 -21.06
CA ALA A 92 6.57 8.92 -20.78
C ALA A 92 8.09 9.09 -20.84
N ILE A 93 8.87 8.09 -20.38
CA ILE A 93 10.34 8.13 -20.36
C ILE A 93 11.00 7.67 -21.66
N LYS A 94 10.23 7.23 -22.65
CA LYS A 94 10.77 6.72 -23.93
C LYS A 94 11.73 7.73 -24.57
N GLY A 95 12.97 7.29 -24.87
CA GLY A 95 14.03 8.15 -25.39
C GLY A 95 14.65 9.10 -24.38
N ARG A 96 14.45 8.87 -23.08
CA ARG A 96 15.15 9.60 -22.00
C ARG A 96 16.26 8.73 -21.40
N PRO A 97 17.33 9.32 -20.84
CA PRO A 97 18.44 8.61 -20.23
C PRO A 97 18.05 8.06 -18.82
N ILE A 98 16.98 7.28 -18.79
CA ILE A 98 16.46 6.64 -17.58
C ILE A 98 16.60 5.14 -17.75
N SER A 99 17.44 4.52 -16.90
CA SER A 99 17.67 3.07 -16.93
C SER A 99 16.45 2.29 -16.43
N ALA A 100 16.31 1.03 -16.86
CA ALA A 100 15.27 0.12 -16.38
C ALA A 100 15.28 0.00 -14.84
N LYS A 101 16.46 -0.06 -14.23
CA LYS A 101 16.61 -0.07 -12.77
C LYS A 101 16.05 1.19 -12.09
N LYS A 102 16.20 2.35 -12.71
CA LYS A 102 15.65 3.62 -12.20
C LYS A 102 14.12 3.66 -12.37
N LEU A 103 13.60 3.11 -13.48
CA LEU A 103 12.17 2.95 -13.68
C LEU A 103 11.55 2.06 -12.60
N GLU A 104 12.12 0.89 -12.31
CA GLU A 104 11.60 -0.02 -11.28
C GLU A 104 11.59 0.65 -9.90
N ARG A 105 12.68 1.32 -9.51
CA ARG A 105 12.71 2.07 -8.24
C ARG A 105 11.62 3.14 -8.16
N LEU A 106 11.38 3.84 -9.27
CA LEU A 106 10.32 4.86 -9.32
C LEU A 106 8.93 4.23 -9.14
N VAL A 107 8.68 3.07 -9.75
CA VAL A 107 7.42 2.32 -9.57
C VAL A 107 7.27 1.83 -8.13
N ASP A 108 8.35 1.32 -7.51
CA ASP A 108 8.35 0.89 -6.11
C ASP A 108 8.06 2.04 -5.14
N ASP A 109 8.64 3.22 -5.40
CA ASP A 109 8.40 4.43 -4.61
C ASP A 109 6.94 4.89 -4.71
N ILE A 110 6.34 4.80 -5.91
CA ILE A 110 4.93 5.11 -6.14
C ILE A 110 4.03 4.12 -5.39
N GLU A 111 4.30 2.82 -5.51
CA GLU A 111 3.56 1.80 -4.77
C GLU A 111 3.64 1.99 -3.26
N THR A 112 4.82 2.33 -2.75
CA THR A 112 5.02 2.59 -1.33
C THR A 112 4.16 3.76 -0.86
N GLU A 113 4.09 4.82 -1.67
CA GLU A 113 3.26 5.99 -1.37
C GLU A 113 1.77 5.64 -1.36
N ILE A 114 1.31 4.88 -2.36
CA ILE A 114 -0.07 4.40 -2.44
C ILE A 114 -0.41 3.51 -1.23
N LYS A 115 0.49 2.59 -0.85
CA LYS A 115 0.31 1.70 0.32
C LYS A 115 0.25 2.47 1.64
N ARG A 116 1.00 3.60 1.76
CA ARG A 116 0.95 4.48 2.93
C ARG A 116 -0.40 5.16 3.13
N MET A 117 -1.16 5.41 2.05
CA MET A 117 -2.50 5.97 2.15
C MET A 117 -3.49 5.04 2.86
N ASN A 118 -3.14 3.76 2.99
CA ASN A 118 -3.85 2.74 3.77
C ASN A 118 -5.37 2.68 3.48
N CYS A 119 -5.76 2.88 2.23
CA CYS A 119 -7.14 2.82 1.74
C CYS A 119 -7.39 1.52 0.96
N MET A 120 -8.63 1.05 0.96
CA MET A 120 -9.06 -0.11 0.15
C MET A 120 -9.51 0.29 -1.26
N GLU A 121 -9.95 1.54 -1.40
CA GLU A 121 -10.36 2.11 -2.68
C GLU A 121 -9.62 3.42 -2.91
N ILE A 122 -9.08 3.61 -4.11
CA ILE A 122 -8.36 4.82 -4.50
C ILE A 122 -8.84 5.30 -5.87
N LYS A 123 -9.06 6.60 -6.01
CA LYS A 123 -9.38 7.17 -7.31
C LYS A 123 -8.15 7.16 -8.21
N SER A 124 -8.31 6.77 -9.48
CA SER A 124 -7.22 6.76 -10.47
C SER A 124 -6.54 8.14 -10.59
N ARG A 125 -7.27 9.23 -10.33
CA ARG A 125 -6.72 10.58 -10.28
C ARG A 125 -5.65 10.74 -9.20
N VAL A 126 -5.87 10.19 -8.01
CA VAL A 126 -4.89 10.26 -6.91
C VAL A 126 -3.60 9.53 -7.28
N ILE A 127 -3.73 8.35 -7.89
CA ILE A 127 -2.55 7.59 -8.39
C ILE A 127 -1.77 8.42 -9.42
N GLY A 128 -2.48 9.03 -10.36
CA GLY A 128 -1.84 9.85 -11.40
C GLY A 128 -1.15 11.10 -10.83
N ASP A 129 -1.72 11.72 -9.81
CA ASP A 129 -1.11 12.86 -9.13
C ASP A 129 0.20 12.43 -8.41
N VAL A 130 0.23 11.24 -7.77
CA VAL A 130 1.45 10.66 -7.18
C VAL A 130 2.52 10.41 -8.25
N VAL A 131 2.14 9.82 -9.40
CA VAL A 131 3.07 9.59 -10.51
C VAL A 131 3.66 10.91 -11.02
N ILE A 132 2.84 11.93 -11.20
CA ILE A 132 3.24 13.27 -11.65
C ILE A 132 4.27 13.88 -10.68
N GLU A 133 4.02 13.86 -9.39
CA GLU A 133 4.94 14.39 -8.37
C GLU A 133 6.29 13.66 -8.35
N LYS A 134 6.29 12.35 -8.52
CA LYS A 134 7.53 11.57 -8.58
C LYS A 134 8.30 11.82 -9.88
N LEU A 135 7.61 11.85 -11.03
CA LEU A 135 8.24 12.14 -12.33
C LEU A 135 8.86 13.54 -12.39
N LYS A 136 8.22 14.53 -11.79
CA LYS A 136 8.72 15.92 -11.70
C LYS A 136 10.13 15.99 -11.10
N LYS A 137 10.43 15.11 -10.12
CA LYS A 137 11.74 15.03 -9.46
C LYS A 137 12.78 14.25 -10.29
N VAL A 138 12.34 13.38 -11.18
CA VAL A 138 13.21 12.47 -11.94
C VAL A 138 13.60 13.05 -13.29
N ASP A 139 12.62 13.53 -14.06
CA ASP A 139 12.83 14.06 -15.41
C ASP A 139 11.69 14.99 -15.84
N LYS A 140 12.02 16.24 -16.12
CA LYS A 140 11.05 17.29 -16.48
C LYS A 140 10.29 16.97 -17.79
N VAL A 141 10.95 16.34 -18.76
CA VAL A 141 10.32 16.00 -20.04
C VAL A 141 9.35 14.84 -19.87
N ALA A 142 9.74 13.79 -19.15
CA ALA A 142 8.85 12.69 -18.82
C ALA A 142 7.62 13.17 -18.00
N TYR A 143 7.82 14.07 -17.05
CA TYR A 143 6.75 14.73 -16.32
C TYR A 143 5.75 15.42 -17.26
N VAL A 144 6.23 16.26 -18.19
CA VAL A 144 5.37 16.99 -19.15
C VAL A 144 4.60 16.03 -20.03
N ARG A 145 5.25 14.99 -20.58
CA ARG A 145 4.61 13.96 -21.40
C ARG A 145 3.53 13.21 -20.63
N PHE A 146 3.84 12.74 -19.44
CA PHE A 146 2.86 12.02 -18.61
C PHE A 146 1.67 12.91 -18.26
N MET A 147 1.94 14.15 -17.83
CA MET A 147 0.91 15.11 -17.46
C MET A 147 -0.01 15.44 -18.64
N SER A 148 0.53 15.64 -19.86
CA SER A 148 -0.27 15.97 -21.06
C SER A 148 -1.24 14.85 -21.43
N PHE A 149 -0.79 13.58 -21.34
CA PHE A 149 -1.64 12.42 -21.59
C PHE A 149 -2.66 12.21 -20.46
N TYR A 150 -2.20 12.35 -19.22
CA TYR A 150 -3.01 12.02 -18.06
C TYR A 150 -4.12 13.04 -17.78
N LYS A 151 -3.82 14.34 -17.80
CA LYS A 151 -4.78 15.41 -17.53
C LYS A 151 -5.70 15.75 -18.67
N ARG A 152 -5.42 15.27 -19.90
CA ARG A 152 -6.21 15.55 -21.12
C ARG A 152 -6.59 17.05 -21.22
N PHE A 153 -5.57 17.88 -21.40
CA PHE A 153 -5.80 19.32 -21.54
C PHE A 153 -6.58 19.63 -22.82
N ASN A 154 -7.61 20.45 -22.70
CA ASN A 154 -8.43 20.88 -23.84
C ASN A 154 -7.80 22.04 -24.61
N ASP A 155 -6.86 22.77 -23.98
CA ASP A 155 -6.18 23.91 -24.58
C ASP A 155 -4.76 24.11 -24.03
N ILE A 156 -3.96 24.85 -24.82
CA ILE A 156 -2.55 25.14 -24.51
C ILE A 156 -2.42 26.12 -23.32
N LYS A 157 -3.40 27.01 -23.12
CA LYS A 157 -3.33 28.01 -22.02
C LYS A 157 -3.44 27.31 -20.67
N THR A 158 -4.37 26.36 -20.53
CA THR A 158 -4.54 25.55 -19.32
C THR A 158 -3.30 24.69 -19.05
N PHE A 159 -2.72 24.11 -20.11
CA PHE A 159 -1.47 23.34 -20.00
C PHE A 159 -0.29 24.22 -19.53
N LYS A 160 -0.08 25.41 -20.10
CA LYS A 160 0.98 26.35 -19.68
C LYS A 160 0.79 26.81 -18.22
N LYS A 161 -0.45 27.09 -17.80
CA LYS A 161 -0.77 27.48 -16.43
C LYS A 161 -0.41 26.40 -15.43
N GLU A 162 -0.64 25.12 -15.78
CA GLU A 162 -0.30 23.99 -14.92
C GLU A 162 1.21 23.75 -14.84
N LEU A 163 1.95 23.95 -15.96
CA LEU A 163 3.41 23.89 -15.99
C LEU A 163 4.06 24.99 -15.14
N GLY A 164 3.46 26.18 -15.11
CA GLY A 164 3.95 27.34 -14.35
C GLY A 164 3.64 27.27 -12.85
N ARG A 165 2.78 26.38 -12.40
CA ARG A 165 2.56 26.13 -10.97
C ARG A 165 3.75 25.36 -10.40
N ARG A 166 4.66 26.10 -9.75
CA ARG A 166 5.82 25.57 -9.05
C ARG A 166 5.42 24.87 -7.77
#